data_e4a906c055fa84618973c17f9dd47f42
#
_entry.id   e4a906c055fa84618973c17f9dd47f42
#
_cell.length_a   1.000
_cell.length_b   1.000
_cell.length_c   1.000
_cell.angle_alpha   90.00
_cell.angle_beta   90.00
_cell.angle_gamma   90.00
#
_symmetry.space_group_name_H-M   'P 1'
#
loop_
_entity.id
_entity.type
_entity.pdbx_description
1 polymer ?
#
loop_
_entity_poly.entity_id
_entity_poly.type
_entity_poly.pdbx_seq_one_letter_code
_entity_poly.pdbx_strand_id
1 'polypeptide(L)'
;HFMFNNFSILSELIVEDTALAEKFLDNLSKVYRYVIQNLKRDTVSIEEEIAFLHSYIYLIKMRYEDAVCINIDETLKQIDGQIPPVCLQLLVENAIKHNRASARHPLSIRVFREENDIVVENDLRPIASDFESTGIGNKNIVGRYLLLCKKKPFIEQRENTYIVKLPIINN
;
A
#
# COMPACT_ATOMS: atom_id res chain seq x y z
N HIS A 1 -15.49 2.39 2.92
CA HIS A 1 -15.40 0.92 2.95
C HIS A 1 -14.28 0.41 3.85
N PHE A 2 -13.08 0.96 3.76
CA PHE A 2 -11.95 0.55 4.62
C PHE A 2 -12.28 0.75 6.11
N MET A 3 -12.79 1.90 6.48
CA MET A 3 -13.14 2.23 7.87
C MET A 3 -14.23 1.30 8.43
N PHE A 4 -15.35 1.12 7.72
CA PHE A 4 -16.43 0.24 8.16
C PHE A 4 -16.01 -1.21 8.29
N ASN A 5 -15.22 -1.72 7.35
CA ASN A 5 -14.71 -3.08 7.40
C ASN A 5 -13.80 -3.30 8.62
N ASN A 6 -12.97 -2.33 8.97
CA ASN A 6 -12.10 -2.42 10.14
C ASN A 6 -12.91 -2.39 11.45
N PHE A 7 -13.97 -1.60 11.53
CA PHE A 7 -14.84 -1.61 12.71
C PHE A 7 -15.59 -2.94 12.87
N SER A 8 -16.01 -3.58 11.78
CA SER A 8 -16.63 -4.90 11.83
C SER A 8 -15.67 -5.96 12.37
N ILE A 9 -14.44 -5.99 11.85
CA ILE A 9 -13.40 -6.90 12.33
C ILE A 9 -13.11 -6.66 13.82
N LEU A 10 -12.96 -5.39 14.22
CA LEU A 10 -12.70 -5.04 15.61
C LEU A 10 -13.83 -5.50 16.53
N SER A 11 -15.08 -5.34 16.12
CA SER A 11 -16.25 -5.80 16.89
C SER A 11 -16.26 -7.30 17.13
N GLU A 12 -15.88 -8.09 16.13
CA GLU A 12 -15.72 -9.54 16.25
C GLU A 12 -14.59 -9.90 17.21
N LEU A 13 -13.42 -9.29 17.05
CA LEU A 13 -12.24 -9.55 17.86
C LEU A 13 -12.44 -9.20 19.34
N ILE A 14 -13.18 -8.15 19.67
CA ILE A 14 -13.46 -7.76 21.07
C ILE A 14 -14.14 -8.91 21.82
N VAL A 15 -15.00 -9.68 21.15
CA VAL A 15 -15.71 -10.81 21.76
C VAL A 15 -14.85 -12.08 21.78
N GLU A 16 -14.08 -12.32 20.74
CA GLU A 16 -13.36 -13.58 20.55
C GLU A 16 -11.95 -13.58 21.19
N ASP A 17 -11.20 -12.49 21.01
CA ASP A 17 -9.82 -12.36 21.49
C ASP A 17 -9.49 -10.89 21.78
N THR A 18 -9.60 -10.51 23.03
CA THR A 18 -9.38 -9.13 23.49
C THR A 18 -7.95 -8.64 23.22
N ALA A 19 -6.94 -9.50 23.40
CA ALA A 19 -5.55 -9.14 23.17
C ALA A 19 -5.31 -8.84 21.67
N LEU A 20 -5.89 -9.63 20.79
CA LEU A 20 -5.84 -9.41 19.35
C LEU A 20 -6.61 -8.16 18.94
N ALA A 21 -7.76 -7.89 19.57
CA ALA A 21 -8.52 -6.67 19.37
C ALA A 21 -7.72 -5.42 19.73
N GLU A 22 -6.99 -5.43 20.84
CA GLU A 22 -6.12 -4.32 21.25
C GLU A 22 -4.99 -4.08 20.23
N LYS A 23 -4.35 -5.14 19.76
CA LYS A 23 -3.29 -5.05 18.74
C LYS A 23 -3.82 -4.52 17.41
N PHE A 24 -5.01 -4.97 17.00
CA PHE A 24 -5.69 -4.47 15.81
C PHE A 24 -6.00 -2.97 15.94
N LEU A 25 -6.57 -2.55 17.06
CA LEU A 25 -6.88 -1.15 17.35
C LEU A 25 -5.63 -0.27 17.37
N ASP A 26 -4.51 -0.76 17.92
CA ASP A 26 -3.24 -0.02 17.93
C ASP A 26 -2.74 0.23 16.50
N ASN A 27 -2.74 -0.78 15.63
CA ASN A 27 -2.34 -0.63 14.24
C ASN A 27 -3.31 0.28 13.46
N LEU A 28 -4.61 0.16 13.70
CA LEU A 28 -5.62 1.03 13.10
C LEU A 28 -5.38 2.50 13.48
N SER A 29 -5.11 2.75 14.75
CA SER A 29 -4.79 4.09 15.26
C SER A 29 -3.52 4.66 14.64
N LYS A 30 -2.47 3.85 14.46
CA LYS A 30 -1.24 4.25 13.78
C LYS A 30 -1.50 4.65 12.33
N VAL A 31 -2.31 3.88 11.60
CA VAL A 31 -2.67 4.17 10.20
C VAL A 31 -3.41 5.52 10.12
N TYR A 32 -4.45 5.74 10.90
CA TYR A 32 -5.20 6.99 10.86
C TYR A 32 -4.37 8.19 11.29
N ARG A 33 -3.57 8.04 12.35
CA ARG A 33 -2.68 9.12 12.82
C ARG A 33 -1.68 9.52 11.75
N TYR A 34 -1.06 8.56 11.09
CA TYR A 34 -0.11 8.83 10.00
C TYR A 34 -0.78 9.61 8.86
N VAL A 35 -1.95 9.18 8.41
CA VAL A 35 -2.68 9.85 7.33
C VAL A 35 -3.00 11.29 7.72
N ILE A 36 -3.56 11.51 8.91
CA ILE A 36 -3.93 12.85 9.39
C ILE A 36 -2.71 13.78 9.52
N GLN A 37 -1.62 13.28 10.09
CA GLN A 37 -0.40 14.06 10.29
C GLN A 37 0.29 14.45 8.98
N ASN A 38 0.13 13.64 7.94
CA ASN A 38 0.82 13.83 6.66
C ASN A 38 -0.06 14.42 5.55
N LEU A 39 -1.32 14.80 5.84
CA LEU A 39 -2.23 15.42 4.85
C LEU A 39 -1.66 16.66 4.15
N LYS A 40 -0.80 17.41 4.85
CA LYS A 40 -0.22 18.68 4.35
C LYS A 40 1.26 18.58 4.00
N ARG A 41 1.87 17.40 4.18
CA ARG A 41 3.28 17.20 3.83
C ARG A 41 3.40 16.81 2.36
N ASP A 42 4.36 17.41 1.70
CA ASP A 42 4.67 17.08 0.30
C ASP A 42 5.40 15.73 0.20
N THR A 43 6.34 15.51 1.12
CA THR A 43 7.16 14.29 1.18
C THR A 43 7.34 13.81 2.62
N VAL A 44 7.65 12.53 2.74
CA VAL A 44 8.05 11.85 3.98
C VAL A 44 9.29 11.00 3.71
N SER A 45 10.03 10.63 4.75
CA SER A 45 11.13 9.68 4.58
C SER A 45 10.60 8.30 4.18
N ILE A 46 11.42 7.55 3.44
CA ILE A 46 11.09 6.17 3.07
C ILE A 46 10.88 5.32 4.33
N GLU A 47 11.67 5.53 5.38
CA GLU A 47 11.51 4.85 6.66
C GLU A 47 10.12 5.08 7.28
N GLU A 48 9.65 6.34 7.32
CA GLU A 48 8.30 6.68 7.83
C GLU A 48 7.20 5.98 7.02
N GLU A 49 7.32 5.99 5.70
CA GLU A 49 6.33 5.37 4.81
C GLU A 49 6.32 3.84 4.93
N ILE A 50 7.49 3.19 5.07
CA ILE A 50 7.59 1.74 5.28
C ILE A 50 7.00 1.35 6.65
N ALA A 51 7.27 2.12 7.71
CA ALA A 51 6.67 1.87 9.02
C ALA A 51 5.13 1.96 8.97
N PHE A 52 4.61 2.97 8.29
CA PHE A 52 3.17 3.10 8.03
C PHE A 52 2.62 1.93 7.22
N LEU A 53 3.31 1.51 6.17
CA LEU A 53 2.91 0.40 5.33
C LEU A 53 2.83 -0.91 6.13
N HIS A 54 3.74 -1.17 7.07
CA HIS A 54 3.66 -2.34 7.95
C HIS A 54 2.39 -2.35 8.82
N SER A 55 2.01 -1.22 9.39
CA SER A 55 0.77 -1.12 10.15
C SER A 55 -0.47 -1.36 9.28
N TYR A 56 -0.47 -0.84 8.06
CA TYR A 56 -1.53 -1.08 7.08
C TYR A 56 -1.60 -2.55 6.65
N ILE A 57 -0.45 -3.19 6.39
CA ILE A 57 -0.38 -4.62 6.03
C ILE A 57 -0.92 -5.49 7.15
N TYR A 58 -0.67 -5.15 8.40
CA TYR A 58 -1.25 -5.88 9.53
C TYR A 58 -2.78 -5.92 9.45
N LEU A 59 -3.43 -4.77 9.15
CA LEU A 59 -4.87 -4.70 8.97
C LEU A 59 -5.35 -5.51 7.75
N ILE A 60 -4.60 -5.48 6.66
CA ILE A 60 -4.90 -6.27 5.44
C ILE A 60 -4.83 -7.77 5.73
N LYS A 61 -3.83 -8.24 6.46
CA LYS A 61 -3.69 -9.65 6.83
C LYS A 61 -4.85 -10.14 7.69
N MET A 62 -5.34 -9.32 8.60
CA MET A 62 -6.52 -9.66 9.42
C MET A 62 -7.79 -9.82 8.58
N ARG A 63 -7.90 -9.12 7.46
CA ARG A 63 -9.07 -9.18 6.57
C ARG A 63 -8.98 -10.26 5.50
N TYR A 64 -7.83 -10.40 4.88
CA TYR A 64 -7.65 -11.24 3.69
C TYR A 64 -6.92 -12.55 4.00
N GLU A 65 -6.35 -12.68 5.20
CA GLU A 65 -5.61 -13.87 5.65
C GLU A 65 -4.58 -14.34 4.60
N ASP A 66 -4.68 -15.59 4.15
CA ASP A 66 -3.77 -16.17 3.17
C ASP A 66 -4.08 -15.79 1.71
N ALA A 67 -5.15 -15.04 1.47
CA ALA A 67 -5.51 -14.62 0.10
C ALA A 67 -4.61 -13.52 -0.46
N VAL A 68 -3.91 -12.77 0.38
CA VAL A 68 -3.00 -11.69 -0.01
C VAL A 68 -1.65 -11.90 0.68
N CYS A 69 -0.59 -11.95 -0.13
CA CYS A 69 0.79 -12.06 0.33
C CYS A 69 1.56 -10.80 -0.05
N ILE A 70 2.02 -10.04 0.95
CA ILE A 70 2.75 -8.79 0.74
C ILE A 70 4.16 -8.94 1.30
N ASN A 71 5.16 -8.79 0.44
CA ASN A 71 6.58 -8.84 0.81
C ASN A 71 7.22 -7.47 0.63
N ILE A 72 7.78 -6.94 1.71
CA ILE A 72 8.56 -5.71 1.72
C ILE A 72 10.02 -6.06 1.91
N ASP A 73 10.89 -5.51 1.05
CA ASP A 73 12.33 -5.54 1.28
C ASP A 73 12.67 -4.62 2.45
N GLU A 74 13.07 -5.21 3.58
CA GLU A 74 13.38 -4.47 4.81
C GLU A 74 14.59 -3.53 4.67
N THR A 75 15.44 -3.72 3.66
CA THR A 75 16.55 -2.80 3.38
C THR A 75 16.08 -1.41 2.95
N LEU A 76 14.81 -1.28 2.51
CA LEU A 76 14.21 0.02 2.17
C LEU A 76 14.25 1.02 3.33
N LYS A 77 14.17 0.56 4.58
CA LYS A 77 14.24 1.44 5.77
C LYS A 77 15.58 2.16 5.93
N GLN A 78 16.63 1.64 5.28
CA GLN A 78 17.99 2.18 5.37
C GLN A 78 18.30 3.18 4.25
N ILE A 79 17.36 3.41 3.33
CA ILE A 79 17.56 4.30 2.19
C ILE A 79 17.32 5.73 2.64
N ASP A 80 18.33 6.56 2.45
CA ASP A 80 18.18 8.01 2.59
C ASP A 80 17.46 8.56 1.35
N GLY A 81 16.26 9.06 1.57
CA GLY A 81 15.40 9.57 0.51
C GLY A 81 13.97 9.79 0.95
N GLN A 82 13.21 10.43 0.10
CA GLN A 82 11.84 10.80 0.36
C GLN A 82 10.90 10.38 -0.77
N ILE A 83 9.64 10.17 -0.43
CA ILE A 83 8.54 9.93 -1.37
C ILE A 83 7.29 10.67 -0.90
N PRO A 84 6.30 10.92 -1.74
CA PRO A 84 5.02 11.46 -1.30
C PRO A 84 4.35 10.50 -0.29
N PRO A 85 3.74 11.03 0.80
CA PRO A 85 3.10 10.18 1.80
C PRO A 85 1.92 9.41 1.23
N VAL A 86 1.66 8.21 1.80
CA VAL A 86 0.52 7.33 1.49
C VAL A 86 0.59 6.70 0.07
N CYS A 87 1.65 6.95 -0.70
CA CYS A 87 1.72 6.43 -2.07
C CYS A 87 1.90 4.90 -2.14
N LEU A 88 2.69 4.30 -1.25
CA LEU A 88 2.85 2.84 -1.22
C LEU A 88 1.56 2.14 -0.80
N GLN A 89 0.87 2.66 0.20
CA GLN A 89 -0.42 2.13 0.64
C GLN A 89 -1.47 2.19 -0.49
N LEU A 90 -1.54 3.30 -1.23
CA LEU A 90 -2.45 3.42 -2.37
C LEU A 90 -2.17 2.38 -3.45
N LEU A 91 -0.90 2.08 -3.74
CA LEU A 91 -0.53 1.07 -4.73
C LEU A 91 -0.88 -0.35 -4.26
N VAL A 92 -0.67 -0.66 -2.99
CA VAL A 92 -1.07 -1.94 -2.40
C VAL A 92 -2.59 -2.08 -2.41
N GLU A 93 -3.32 -1.05 -2.02
CA GLU A 93 -4.78 -1.04 -2.06
C GLU A 93 -5.33 -1.22 -3.48
N ASN A 94 -4.75 -0.54 -4.47
CA ASN A 94 -5.11 -0.71 -5.87
C ASN A 94 -4.87 -2.15 -6.36
N ALA A 95 -3.75 -2.75 -5.99
CA ALA A 95 -3.46 -4.14 -6.33
C ALA A 95 -4.53 -5.10 -5.79
N ILE A 96 -4.95 -4.92 -4.54
CA ILE A 96 -5.99 -5.75 -3.90
C ILE A 96 -7.36 -5.51 -4.54
N LYS A 97 -7.70 -4.25 -4.79
CA LYS A 97 -9.00 -3.85 -5.32
C LYS A 97 -9.25 -4.36 -6.73
N HIS A 98 -8.23 -4.39 -7.59
CA HIS A 98 -8.38 -4.66 -9.01
C HIS A 98 -8.02 -6.09 -9.42
N ASN A 99 -7.57 -6.92 -8.51
CA ASN A 99 -7.16 -8.29 -8.79
C ASN A 99 -7.93 -9.31 -7.96
N ARG A 100 -8.13 -10.49 -8.57
CA ARG A 100 -8.69 -11.66 -7.87
C ARG A 100 -7.67 -12.21 -6.90
N ALA A 101 -8.12 -12.51 -5.69
CA ALA A 101 -7.30 -13.11 -4.64
C ALA A 101 -8.11 -14.16 -3.89
N SER A 102 -7.50 -15.32 -3.62
CA SER A 102 -8.06 -16.38 -2.79
C SER A 102 -6.95 -17.14 -2.08
N ALA A 103 -7.28 -17.90 -1.04
CA ALA A 103 -6.30 -18.71 -0.34
C ALA A 103 -5.63 -19.77 -1.25
N ARG A 104 -6.36 -20.28 -2.26
CA ARG A 104 -5.80 -21.22 -3.25
C ARG A 104 -4.91 -20.53 -4.30
N HIS A 105 -5.19 -19.29 -4.62
CA HIS A 105 -4.46 -18.47 -5.57
C HIS A 105 -4.17 -17.11 -4.95
N PRO A 106 -3.23 -17.02 -4.01
CA PRO A 106 -2.90 -15.78 -3.33
C PRO A 106 -2.45 -14.69 -4.31
N LEU A 107 -2.86 -13.46 -4.05
CA LEU A 107 -2.33 -12.29 -4.73
C LEU A 107 -0.98 -11.94 -4.10
N SER A 108 0.08 -11.97 -4.90
CA SER A 108 1.42 -11.58 -4.47
C SER A 108 1.68 -10.11 -4.80
N ILE A 109 2.13 -9.36 -3.79
CA ILE A 109 2.54 -7.96 -3.93
C ILE A 109 3.94 -7.83 -3.33
N ARG A 110 4.86 -7.22 -4.07
CA ARG A 110 6.25 -7.02 -3.66
C ARG A 110 6.62 -5.55 -3.68
N VAL A 111 7.31 -5.10 -2.64
CA VAL A 111 7.84 -3.73 -2.53
C VAL A 111 9.36 -3.83 -2.33
N PHE A 112 10.12 -3.31 -3.26
CA PHE A 112 11.57 -3.42 -3.27
C PHE A 112 12.22 -2.23 -3.97
N ARG A 113 13.56 -2.14 -3.89
CA ARG A 113 14.34 -1.11 -4.58
C ARG A 113 14.89 -1.63 -5.90
N GLU A 114 14.83 -0.79 -6.92
CA GLU A 114 15.56 -0.98 -8.17
C GLU A 114 16.22 0.35 -8.55
N GLU A 115 17.55 0.38 -8.55
CA GLU A 115 18.32 1.61 -8.79
C GLU A 115 17.91 2.77 -7.87
N ASN A 116 17.33 3.83 -8.41
CA ASN A 116 16.85 5.00 -7.67
C ASN A 116 15.32 5.06 -7.56
N ASP A 117 14.67 3.92 -7.69
CA ASP A 117 13.21 3.79 -7.61
C ASP A 117 12.79 2.80 -6.52
N ILE A 118 11.65 3.07 -5.90
CA ILE A 118 10.90 2.07 -5.14
C ILE A 118 9.91 1.43 -6.10
N VAL A 119 9.96 0.11 -6.20
CA VAL A 119 9.11 -0.68 -7.09
C VAL A 119 8.02 -1.35 -6.29
N VAL A 120 6.78 -1.20 -6.74
CA VAL A 120 5.64 -1.99 -6.28
C VAL A 120 5.17 -2.84 -7.44
N GLU A 121 5.28 -4.15 -7.28
CA GLU A 121 4.90 -5.14 -8.30
C GLU A 121 3.85 -6.08 -7.74
N ASN A 122 2.81 -6.36 -8.49
CA ASN A 122 1.79 -7.34 -8.13
C ASN A 122 1.46 -8.27 -9.29
N ASP A 123 0.93 -9.44 -8.94
CA ASP A 123 0.30 -10.33 -9.92
C ASP A 123 -0.87 -9.62 -10.60
N LEU A 124 -1.02 -9.82 -11.90
CA LEU A 124 -2.11 -9.28 -12.67
C LEU A 124 -3.17 -10.34 -12.94
N ARG A 125 -4.28 -10.25 -12.20
CA ARG A 125 -5.46 -11.13 -12.35
C ARG A 125 -6.74 -10.29 -12.32
N PRO A 126 -7.01 -9.48 -13.37
CA PRO A 126 -8.07 -8.47 -13.33
C PRO A 126 -9.44 -9.05 -13.00
N ILE A 127 -10.23 -8.30 -12.25
CA ILE A 127 -11.64 -8.57 -12.03
C ILE A 127 -12.41 -8.06 -13.25
N ALA A 128 -13.30 -8.88 -13.81
CA ALA A 128 -13.97 -8.60 -15.10
C ALA A 128 -14.81 -7.30 -15.13
N SER A 129 -15.20 -6.76 -13.96
CA SER A 129 -15.94 -5.49 -13.84
C SER A 129 -15.08 -4.23 -13.90
N ASP A 130 -13.76 -4.37 -13.84
CA ASP A 130 -12.82 -3.24 -13.65
C ASP A 130 -12.09 -2.80 -14.92
N PHE A 131 -12.58 -3.20 -16.11
CA PHE A 131 -12.04 -2.67 -17.38
C PHE A 131 -12.16 -1.14 -17.50
N GLU A 132 -13.01 -0.52 -16.69
CA GLU A 132 -13.15 0.93 -16.56
C GLU A 132 -12.57 1.47 -15.25
N SER A 133 -11.61 0.80 -14.64
CA SER A 133 -10.94 1.38 -13.48
C SER A 133 -10.31 2.70 -13.91
N THR A 134 -10.80 3.76 -13.36
CA THR A 134 -10.54 5.15 -13.76
C THR A 134 -9.08 5.59 -13.62
N GLY A 135 -8.18 4.72 -13.15
CA GLY A 135 -6.77 5.06 -12.94
C GLY A 135 -6.56 6.29 -12.02
N ILE A 136 -7.59 6.68 -11.28
CA ILE A 136 -7.58 7.91 -10.45
C ILE A 136 -6.46 7.85 -9.40
N GLY A 137 -6.26 6.70 -8.75
CA GLY A 137 -5.20 6.55 -7.76
C GLY A 137 -3.80 6.78 -8.37
N ASN A 138 -3.54 6.18 -9.52
CA ASN A 138 -2.27 6.36 -10.23
C ASN A 138 -2.12 7.78 -10.79
N LYS A 139 -3.19 8.39 -11.30
CA LYS A 139 -3.18 9.79 -11.76
C LYS A 139 -2.83 10.75 -10.62
N ASN A 140 -3.33 10.51 -9.41
CA ASN A 140 -3.01 11.32 -8.24
C ASN A 140 -1.53 11.19 -7.86
N ILE A 141 -0.98 9.98 -7.85
CA ILE A 141 0.44 9.76 -7.57
C ILE A 141 1.30 10.43 -8.64
N VAL A 142 1.00 10.23 -9.90
CA VAL A 142 1.73 10.87 -11.03
C VAL A 142 1.67 12.38 -10.92
N GLY A 143 0.49 12.96 -10.66
CA GLY A 143 0.31 14.41 -10.50
C GLY A 143 1.18 14.98 -9.37
N ARG A 144 1.22 14.30 -8.22
CA ARG A 144 2.05 14.71 -7.08
C ARG A 144 3.56 14.69 -7.43
N TYR A 145 4.03 13.64 -8.07
CA TYR A 145 5.43 13.54 -8.49
C TYR A 145 5.84 14.64 -9.48
N LEU A 146 4.97 14.93 -10.45
CA LEU A 146 5.23 16.00 -11.42
C LEU A 146 5.34 17.39 -10.77
N LEU A 147 4.52 17.65 -9.75
CA LEU A 147 4.58 18.89 -8.98
C LEU A 147 5.84 18.99 -8.12
N LEU A 148 6.24 17.88 -7.47
CA LEU A 148 7.33 17.89 -6.49
C LEU A 148 8.73 17.85 -7.11
N CYS A 149 8.94 17.03 -8.11
CA CYS A 149 10.29 16.80 -8.64
C CYS A 149 10.38 16.76 -10.18
N LYS A 150 9.29 17.03 -10.88
CA LYS A 150 9.19 16.95 -12.35
C LYS A 150 9.54 15.58 -12.94
N LYS A 151 9.66 14.55 -12.10
CA LYS A 151 9.82 13.16 -12.52
C LYS A 151 8.45 12.50 -12.58
N LYS A 152 8.30 11.54 -13.47
CA LYS A 152 7.06 10.78 -13.61
C LYS A 152 7.28 9.36 -13.15
N PRO A 153 6.42 8.80 -12.27
CA PRO A 153 6.43 7.38 -11.98
C PRO A 153 6.28 6.56 -13.26
N PHE A 154 7.03 5.47 -13.33
CA PHE A 154 6.93 4.52 -14.44
C PHE A 154 5.87 3.47 -14.10
N ILE A 155 4.93 3.25 -15.03
CA ILE A 155 3.84 2.28 -14.87
C ILE A 155 3.88 1.34 -16.07
N GLU A 156 4.00 0.04 -15.81
CA GLU A 156 4.03 -1.00 -16.83
C GLU A 156 3.05 -2.12 -16.49
N GLN A 157 2.26 -2.50 -17.47
CA GLN A 157 1.44 -3.69 -17.41
C GLN A 157 2.05 -4.73 -18.34
N ARG A 158 2.47 -5.87 -17.76
CA ARG A 158 2.92 -7.05 -18.49
C ARG A 158 1.80 -8.09 -18.54
N GLU A 159 2.08 -9.22 -19.15
CA GLU A 159 1.09 -10.30 -19.29
C GLU A 159 0.54 -10.78 -17.93
N ASN A 160 1.43 -10.96 -16.94
CA ASN A 160 1.09 -11.53 -15.64
C ASN A 160 1.43 -10.63 -14.44
N THR A 161 1.94 -9.44 -14.67
CA THR A 161 2.38 -8.52 -13.60
C THR A 161 2.03 -7.07 -13.92
N TYR A 162 1.80 -6.31 -12.86
CA TYR A 162 1.64 -4.87 -12.90
C TYR A 162 2.73 -4.22 -12.06
N ILE A 163 3.43 -3.26 -12.62
CA ILE A 163 4.63 -2.67 -12.02
C ILE A 163 4.47 -1.15 -11.97
N VAL A 164 4.74 -0.58 -10.81
CA VAL A 164 4.86 0.87 -10.62
C VAL A 164 6.22 1.16 -9.99
N LYS A 165 7.01 2.03 -10.64
CA LYS A 165 8.29 2.51 -10.13
C LYS A 165 8.15 3.96 -9.69
N LEU A 166 8.40 4.20 -8.42
CA LEU A 166 8.32 5.51 -7.77
C LEU A 166 9.74 6.09 -7.61
N PRO A 167 10.08 7.20 -8.29
CA PRO A 167 11.38 7.84 -8.11
C PRO A 167 11.62 8.24 -6.66
N ILE A 168 12.79 7.88 -6.13
CA ILE A 168 13.25 8.37 -4.83
C ILE A 168 13.63 9.83 -4.97
N ILE A 169 13.08 10.68 -4.12
CA ILE A 169 13.38 12.11 -4.09
C ILE A 169 14.52 12.30 -3.10
N ASN A 170 15.65 12.75 -3.60
CA ASN A 170 16.81 13.11 -2.78
C ASN A 170 16.69 14.59 -2.39
N ASN A 171 17.12 14.90 -1.19
CA ASN A 171 17.19 16.28 -0.69
C ASN A 171 18.25 17.09 -1.44
#